data_ba9bd97a38022206f6bf15497ddcb5e9
#
_entry.id   ba9bd97a38022206f6bf15497ddcb5e9
#
_cell.length_a   1.000
_cell.length_b   1.000
_cell.length_c   1.000
_cell.angle_alpha   90.00
_cell.angle_beta   90.00
_cell.angle_gamma   90.00
#
_symmetry.space_group_name_H-M   'P 1'
#
loop_
_entity.id
_entity.type
_entity.pdbx_description
1 polymer ?
#
loop_
_entity_poly.entity_id
_entity_poly.type
_entity_poly.pdbx_seq_one_letter_code
_entity_poly.pdbx_strand_id
1 'polypeptide(L)'
;AQNVYMANTIKDDEIDLRITAQENYWKGEGASSSKLKLADPAKKYLDNGMERPSLANGKTVHFSGVENSELILENTINQGAGALYFNNNMTVRASNNNDSWTGAGVVVNGNKTVNWQVKNPQGDRLSKLGTGTLLVNGKGKNLGDISVGDGTVILDQKAENDQQQAFNQVGITSGRGTVVLANDKQVNPNKIYFGFRGGRLDLNGNALSFSYIQNADDGAKIVNHNRNQTASITIGKDLA
;
A
#
# COMPACT_ATOMS: atom_id res chain seq x y z
N ALA A 1 2.73 12.19 7.06
CA ALA A 1 3.68 13.07 7.73
C ALA A 1 4.17 12.45 9.03
N GLN A 2 5.41 12.70 9.37
CA GLN A 2 6.02 12.24 10.61
C GLN A 2 5.68 13.22 11.75
N ASN A 3 5.54 12.71 12.95
CA ASN A 3 5.51 13.57 14.13
C ASN A 3 6.91 14.13 14.33
N VAL A 4 7.02 15.45 14.30
CA VAL A 4 8.28 16.16 14.41
C VAL A 4 8.28 16.99 15.67
N TYR A 5 9.32 16.86 16.49
CA TYR A 5 9.56 17.75 17.61
C TYR A 5 10.57 18.82 17.22
N MET A 6 10.23 20.04 17.55
CA MET A 6 11.15 21.17 17.44
C MET A 6 11.60 21.58 18.83
N ALA A 7 12.89 21.60 19.06
CA ALA A 7 13.48 22.12 20.29
C ALA A 7 14.38 23.28 19.95
N ASN A 8 14.19 24.42 20.60
CA ASN A 8 15.04 25.59 20.47
C ASN A 8 16.05 25.58 21.61
N THR A 9 17.33 25.64 21.29
CA THR A 9 18.39 25.81 22.27
C THR A 9 19.07 27.15 21.98
N ILE A 10 19.07 28.04 22.95
CA ILE A 10 19.80 29.30 22.86
C ILE A 10 21.15 29.07 23.51
N LYS A 11 22.20 29.24 22.76
CA LYS A 11 23.58 29.13 23.22
C LYS A 11 24.41 30.24 22.57
N ASP A 12 25.00 31.09 23.41
CA ASP A 12 25.91 32.16 22.96
C ASP A 12 25.35 33.05 21.83
N ASP A 13 24.13 33.56 21.97
CA ASP A 13 23.42 34.39 21.01
C ASP A 13 23.03 33.68 19.70
N GLU A 14 23.22 32.38 19.59
CA GLU A 14 22.72 31.56 18.49
C GLU A 14 21.47 30.78 18.90
N ILE A 15 20.49 30.76 18.00
CA ILE A 15 19.31 29.90 18.13
C ILE A 15 19.57 28.65 17.32
N ASP A 16 19.81 27.54 18.02
CA ASP A 16 19.90 26.22 17.38
C ASP A 16 18.51 25.56 17.36
N LEU A 17 17.98 25.40 16.16
CA LEU A 17 16.70 24.74 15.94
C LEU A 17 16.96 23.26 15.62
N ARG A 18 16.65 22.40 16.57
CA ARG A 18 16.76 20.95 16.36
C ARG A 18 15.39 20.36 16.00
N ILE A 19 15.30 19.78 14.83
CA ILE A 19 14.12 19.07 14.36
C ILE A 19 14.41 17.58 14.46
N THR A 20 13.63 16.88 15.29
CA THR A 20 13.76 15.42 15.44
C THR A 20 12.46 14.75 15.03
N ALA A 21 12.51 13.92 13.98
CA ALA A 21 11.38 13.09 13.57
C ALA A 21 11.17 11.98 14.62
N GLN A 22 9.91 11.77 14.98
CA GLN A 22 9.54 10.64 15.84
C GLN A 22 8.99 9.50 14.99
N GLU A 23 9.64 8.36 15.06
CA GLU A 23 9.26 7.14 14.38
C GLU A 23 9.30 5.97 15.36
N ASN A 24 8.45 5.00 15.10
CA ASN A 24 8.43 3.75 15.84
C ASN A 24 9.13 2.68 15.02
N TYR A 25 9.90 1.84 15.68
CA TYR A 25 10.59 0.74 15.03
C TYR A 25 10.15 -0.58 15.66
N TRP A 26 9.83 -1.54 14.81
CA TRP A 26 9.56 -2.91 15.20
C TRP A 26 10.52 -3.84 14.47
N LYS A 27 11.11 -4.75 15.21
CA LYS A 27 12.00 -5.76 14.67
C LYS A 27 11.55 -7.13 15.15
N GLY A 28 11.24 -8.01 14.20
CA GLY A 28 10.94 -9.40 14.52
C GLY A 28 12.18 -10.13 15.04
N GLU A 29 12.03 -10.87 16.11
CA GLU A 29 13.10 -11.62 16.75
C GLU A 29 12.67 -13.07 16.99
N GLY A 30 13.61 -14.00 16.89
CA GLY A 30 13.45 -15.39 17.27
C GLY A 30 12.84 -16.27 16.20
N ALA A 31 11.58 -16.63 16.31
CA ALA A 31 10.90 -17.60 15.44
C ALA A 31 10.84 -17.15 13.97
N SER A 32 10.56 -18.10 13.08
CA SER A 32 10.45 -17.86 11.62
C SER A 32 9.33 -16.89 11.23
N SER A 33 8.41 -16.59 12.13
CA SER A 33 7.40 -15.54 11.95
C SER A 33 7.10 -14.87 13.28
N SER A 34 6.95 -13.55 13.27
CA SER A 34 6.51 -12.76 14.40
C SER A 34 5.20 -12.08 14.09
N LYS A 35 4.33 -12.02 15.09
CA LYS A 35 2.99 -11.42 14.95
C LYS A 35 2.88 -10.18 15.80
N LEU A 36 2.37 -9.12 15.22
CA LEU A 36 2.07 -7.88 15.88
C LEU A 36 0.56 -7.67 15.83
N LYS A 37 -0.10 -7.62 17.00
CA LYS A 37 -1.53 -7.40 17.09
C LYS A 37 -1.83 -6.02 17.64
N LEU A 38 -2.76 -5.33 17.00
CA LEU A 38 -3.27 -4.04 17.45
C LEU A 38 -4.76 -4.19 17.75
N ALA A 39 -5.10 -4.17 19.04
CA ALA A 39 -6.46 -4.37 19.50
C ALA A 39 -7.22 -3.06 19.68
N ASP A 40 -6.58 -2.04 20.20
CA ASP A 40 -7.21 -0.77 20.54
C ASP A 40 -6.31 0.39 20.13
N PRO A 41 -6.78 1.29 19.26
CA PRO A 41 -5.97 2.41 18.79
C PRO A 41 -5.52 3.37 19.91
N ALA A 42 -6.23 3.43 21.01
CA ALA A 42 -5.89 4.29 22.14
C ALA A 42 -4.92 3.64 23.14
N LYS A 43 -4.65 2.35 23.01
CA LYS A 43 -3.81 1.60 23.95
C LYS A 43 -2.52 1.17 23.30
N LYS A 44 -1.54 0.97 24.13
CA LYS A 44 -0.31 0.27 23.75
C LYS A 44 -0.60 -1.23 23.60
N TYR A 45 0.18 -1.89 22.77
CA TYR A 45 0.08 -3.32 22.55
C TYR A 45 1.37 -4.03 22.95
N LEU A 46 1.29 -5.34 23.13
CA LEU A 46 2.45 -6.16 23.45
C LEU A 46 2.90 -6.93 22.20
N ASP A 47 4.16 -6.79 21.89
CA ASP A 47 4.86 -7.55 20.86
C ASP A 47 6.00 -8.32 21.50
N ASN A 48 5.93 -9.65 21.47
CA ASN A 48 6.89 -10.52 22.13
C ASN A 48 7.15 -10.14 23.61
N GLY A 49 6.10 -9.70 24.33
CA GLY A 49 6.18 -9.29 25.71
C GLY A 49 6.68 -7.85 25.94
N MET A 50 7.03 -7.14 24.88
CA MET A 50 7.44 -5.73 24.98
C MET A 50 6.29 -4.80 24.61
N GLU A 51 6.12 -3.75 25.38
CA GLU A 51 5.12 -2.73 25.13
C GLU A 51 5.50 -1.86 23.93
N ARG A 52 4.56 -1.70 22.99
CA ARG A 52 4.72 -0.89 21.79
C ARG A 52 3.64 0.18 21.74
N PRO A 53 3.93 1.35 21.15
CA PRO A 53 2.90 2.36 20.95
C PRO A 53 1.87 1.91 19.91
N SER A 54 0.64 2.38 20.06
CA SER A 54 -0.44 2.11 19.10
C SER A 54 -0.15 2.75 17.73
N LEU A 55 -0.54 2.09 16.64
CA LEU A 55 -0.49 2.69 15.30
C LEU A 55 -1.34 3.95 15.20
N ALA A 56 -2.46 4.00 15.93
CA ALA A 56 -3.37 5.15 15.90
C ALA A 56 -2.79 6.43 16.53
N ASN A 57 -1.59 6.40 17.09
CA ASN A 57 -0.94 7.61 17.59
C ASN A 57 -0.40 8.55 16.49
N GLY A 58 -0.59 8.19 15.23
CA GLY A 58 -0.19 9.02 14.07
C GLY A 58 1.28 8.96 13.71
N LYS A 59 2.05 8.07 14.32
CA LYS A 59 3.49 7.94 14.05
C LYS A 59 3.76 6.93 12.94
N THR A 60 4.81 7.18 12.18
CA THR A 60 5.35 6.22 11.21
C THR A 60 5.98 5.04 11.93
N VAL A 61 5.71 3.83 11.43
CA VAL A 61 6.28 2.59 11.98
C VAL A 61 7.13 1.91 10.92
N HIS A 62 8.36 1.56 11.32
CA HIS A 62 9.30 0.81 10.50
C HIS A 62 9.34 -0.64 10.94
N PHE A 63 9.12 -1.54 9.99
CA PHE A 63 9.18 -2.98 10.20
C PHE A 63 10.45 -3.57 9.61
N SER A 64 11.10 -4.46 10.36
CA SER A 64 12.32 -5.16 9.92
C SER A 64 12.47 -6.47 10.68
N GLY A 65 13.48 -7.25 10.34
CA GLY A 65 13.85 -8.45 11.08
C GLY A 65 13.33 -9.72 10.45
N VAL A 66 12.53 -10.51 11.16
CA VAL A 66 12.12 -11.85 10.70
C VAL A 66 11.24 -11.76 9.46
N GLU A 67 11.61 -12.52 8.43
CA GLU A 67 10.84 -12.64 7.21
C GLU A 67 9.50 -13.35 7.44
N ASN A 68 8.49 -12.99 6.65
CA ASN A 68 7.14 -13.54 6.73
C ASN A 68 6.44 -13.28 8.06
N SER A 69 6.78 -12.19 8.72
CA SER A 69 6.07 -11.69 9.90
C SER A 69 4.68 -11.19 9.52
N GLU A 70 3.79 -11.11 10.50
CA GLU A 70 2.44 -10.63 10.31
C GLU A 70 2.16 -9.38 11.15
N LEU A 71 1.54 -8.38 10.54
CA LEU A 71 0.87 -7.28 11.22
C LEU A 71 -0.64 -7.57 11.20
N ILE A 72 -1.23 -7.78 12.37
CA ILE A 72 -2.64 -8.14 12.48
C ILE A 72 -3.41 -7.00 13.13
N LEU A 73 -4.35 -6.44 12.39
CA LEU A 73 -5.25 -5.41 12.90
C LEU A 73 -6.43 -6.07 13.63
N GLU A 74 -6.65 -5.68 14.88
CA GLU A 74 -7.80 -6.14 15.67
C GLU A 74 -8.99 -5.15 15.58
N ASN A 75 -8.76 -3.96 15.04
CA ASN A 75 -9.74 -2.91 14.80
C ASN A 75 -9.44 -2.20 13.49
N THR A 76 -10.40 -1.41 13.01
CA THR A 76 -10.11 -0.39 11.99
C THR A 76 -9.14 0.64 12.57
N ILE A 77 -8.05 0.89 11.84
CA ILE A 77 -6.97 1.79 12.26
C ILE A 77 -6.91 2.99 11.35
N ASN A 78 -6.96 4.16 11.96
CA ASN A 78 -6.61 5.41 11.29
C ASN A 78 -5.28 5.90 11.88
N GLN A 79 -4.22 5.73 11.11
CA GLN A 79 -2.87 6.13 11.51
C GLN A 79 -2.59 7.62 11.22
N GLY A 80 -3.54 8.33 10.67
CA GLY A 80 -3.42 9.75 10.39
C GLY A 80 -2.24 10.07 9.49
N ALA A 81 -1.29 10.84 10.00
CA ALA A 81 -0.09 11.24 9.28
C ALA A 81 1.03 10.19 9.24
N GLY A 82 0.87 9.07 9.96
CA GLY A 82 1.85 7.99 10.00
C GLY A 82 1.79 7.08 8.78
N ALA A 83 2.95 6.55 8.39
CA ALA A 83 3.12 5.58 7.32
C ALA A 83 3.63 4.24 7.88
N LEU A 84 3.57 3.20 7.05
CA LEU A 84 4.17 1.91 7.31
C LEU A 84 5.34 1.70 6.36
N TYR A 85 6.54 1.50 6.92
CA TYR A 85 7.75 1.20 6.16
C TYR A 85 8.13 -0.26 6.39
N PHE A 86 8.27 -1.01 5.31
CA PHE A 86 8.57 -2.44 5.36
C PHE A 86 9.97 -2.71 4.81
N ASN A 87 10.84 -3.26 5.65
CA ASN A 87 12.19 -3.70 5.30
C ASN A 87 12.34 -5.22 5.34
N ASN A 88 11.23 -5.95 5.42
CA ASN A 88 11.16 -7.41 5.40
C ASN A 88 9.87 -7.85 4.71
N ASN A 89 9.79 -9.12 4.33
CA ASN A 89 8.56 -9.70 3.83
C ASN A 89 7.55 -9.82 4.97
N MET A 90 6.36 -9.29 4.76
CA MET A 90 5.30 -9.31 5.76
C MET A 90 3.93 -9.55 5.15
N THR A 91 3.01 -9.96 5.98
CA THR A 91 1.58 -9.96 5.69
C THR A 91 0.88 -8.97 6.61
N VAL A 92 0.10 -8.07 6.05
CA VAL A 92 -0.78 -7.15 6.79
C VAL A 92 -2.21 -7.63 6.58
N ARG A 93 -2.86 -8.04 7.67
CA ARG A 93 -4.23 -8.54 7.63
C ARG A 93 -5.05 -8.05 8.83
N ALA A 94 -6.35 -8.21 8.78
CA ALA A 94 -7.24 -7.89 9.87
C ALA A 94 -7.91 -9.16 10.40
N SER A 95 -8.10 -9.24 11.73
CA SER A 95 -8.86 -10.33 12.34
C SER A 95 -10.30 -10.33 11.86
N ASN A 96 -10.91 -9.15 11.69
CA ASN A 96 -12.20 -8.97 11.03
C ASN A 96 -11.96 -8.41 9.63
N ASN A 97 -12.39 -9.13 8.59
CA ASN A 97 -12.15 -8.73 7.19
C ASN A 97 -12.77 -7.38 6.79
N ASN A 98 -13.69 -6.84 7.57
CA ASN A 98 -14.28 -5.52 7.33
C ASN A 98 -13.48 -4.38 7.95
N ASP A 99 -12.50 -4.67 8.81
CA ASP A 99 -11.64 -3.65 9.35
C ASP A 99 -10.66 -3.15 8.28
N SER A 100 -10.39 -1.86 8.34
CA SER A 100 -9.58 -1.15 7.35
C SER A 100 -8.41 -0.43 8.00
N TRP A 101 -7.45 -0.08 7.18
CA TRP A 101 -6.32 0.78 7.56
C TRP A 101 -6.29 2.04 6.70
N THR A 102 -6.11 3.18 7.34
CA THR A 102 -5.82 4.46 6.70
C THR A 102 -4.57 5.09 7.31
N GLY A 103 -3.84 5.85 6.53
CA GLY A 103 -2.63 6.54 6.96
C GLY A 103 -1.96 7.26 5.81
N ALA A 104 -0.74 7.73 6.02
CA ALA A 104 0.01 8.45 4.99
C ALA A 104 0.42 7.56 3.80
N GLY A 105 0.48 6.26 3.99
CA GLY A 105 0.81 5.30 2.96
C GLY A 105 1.73 4.18 3.41
N VAL A 106 2.15 3.36 2.46
CA VAL A 106 3.05 2.24 2.68
C VAL A 106 4.28 2.36 1.79
N VAL A 107 5.43 2.01 2.35
CA VAL A 107 6.70 1.97 1.63
C VAL A 107 7.25 0.55 1.75
N VAL A 108 7.45 -0.12 0.63
CA VAL A 108 8.05 -1.46 0.59
C VAL A 108 9.44 -1.35 -0.02
N ASN A 109 10.46 -1.64 0.76
CA ASN A 109 11.84 -1.44 0.35
C ASN A 109 12.43 -2.64 -0.37
N GLY A 110 13.28 -2.36 -1.35
CA GLY A 110 14.14 -3.33 -2.03
C GLY A 110 13.39 -4.51 -2.61
N ASN A 111 13.91 -5.72 -2.39
CA ASN A 111 13.38 -6.97 -2.93
C ASN A 111 12.30 -7.59 -2.03
N LYS A 112 11.65 -6.77 -1.21
CA LYS A 112 10.64 -7.25 -0.27
C LYS A 112 9.26 -7.26 -0.90
N THR A 113 8.42 -8.17 -0.40
CA THR A 113 7.02 -8.28 -0.76
C THR A 113 6.17 -8.24 0.49
N VAL A 114 5.17 -7.38 0.47
CA VAL A 114 4.18 -7.28 1.53
C VAL A 114 2.84 -7.74 0.97
N ASN A 115 2.26 -8.77 1.62
CA ASN A 115 0.90 -9.19 1.35
C ASN A 115 -0.05 -8.24 2.04
N TRP A 116 -0.84 -7.50 1.27
CA TRP A 116 -1.78 -6.51 1.77
C TRP A 116 -3.19 -7.06 1.69
N GLN A 117 -3.75 -7.42 2.84
CA GLN A 117 -5.03 -8.11 2.94
C GLN A 117 -6.09 -7.29 3.69
N VAL A 118 -5.75 -6.07 4.08
CA VAL A 118 -6.69 -5.15 4.72
C VAL A 118 -7.38 -4.28 3.67
N LYS A 119 -8.54 -3.76 4.04
CA LYS A 119 -9.29 -2.84 3.19
C LYS A 119 -8.91 -1.40 3.46
N ASN A 120 -9.17 -0.53 2.49
CA ASN A 120 -9.15 0.91 2.65
C ASN A 120 -10.59 1.41 2.50
N PRO A 121 -11.03 2.37 3.33
CA PRO A 121 -12.41 2.86 3.24
C PRO A 121 -12.64 3.66 1.96
N GLN A 122 -13.90 3.74 1.57
CA GLN A 122 -14.30 4.59 0.46
C GLN A 122 -13.85 6.03 0.69
N GLY A 123 -13.31 6.65 -0.35
CA GLY A 123 -12.79 8.01 -0.29
C GLY A 123 -11.35 8.12 0.21
N ASP A 124 -10.76 7.04 0.71
CA ASP A 124 -9.34 6.99 1.07
C ASP A 124 -8.48 6.56 -0.12
N ARG A 125 -7.27 7.10 -0.19
CA ARG A 125 -6.28 6.73 -1.19
C ARG A 125 -5.04 6.19 -0.51
N LEU A 126 -4.78 4.88 -0.69
CA LEU A 126 -3.54 4.26 -0.25
C LEU A 126 -2.39 4.69 -1.17
N SER A 127 -1.39 5.36 -0.63
CA SER A 127 -0.17 5.68 -1.36
C SER A 127 0.85 4.55 -1.20
N LYS A 128 1.36 4.01 -2.30
CA LYS A 128 2.43 2.99 -2.27
C LYS A 128 3.69 3.52 -2.91
N LEU A 129 4.77 3.51 -2.13
CA LEU A 129 6.12 3.91 -2.53
C LEU A 129 7.12 2.78 -2.24
N GLY A 130 8.39 3.04 -2.56
CA GLY A 130 9.48 2.07 -2.43
C GLY A 130 9.53 1.10 -3.60
N THR A 131 10.72 0.56 -3.88
CA THR A 131 10.98 -0.29 -5.05
C THR A 131 10.50 -1.73 -4.90
N GLY A 132 10.05 -2.10 -3.71
CA GLY A 132 9.50 -3.42 -3.43
C GLY A 132 8.07 -3.60 -3.94
N THR A 133 7.48 -4.74 -3.62
CA THR A 133 6.19 -5.19 -4.13
C THR A 133 5.12 -5.18 -3.04
N LEU A 134 3.97 -4.60 -3.34
CA LEU A 134 2.75 -4.75 -2.58
C LEU A 134 1.84 -5.74 -3.32
N LEU A 135 1.61 -6.90 -2.72
CA LEU A 135 0.71 -7.91 -3.25
C LEU A 135 -0.65 -7.78 -2.55
N VAL A 136 -1.63 -7.25 -3.27
CA VAL A 136 -2.98 -7.02 -2.74
C VAL A 136 -3.79 -8.30 -2.94
N ASN A 137 -3.92 -9.08 -1.87
CA ASN A 137 -4.51 -10.42 -1.93
C ASN A 137 -5.47 -10.73 -0.77
N GLY A 138 -6.16 -9.73 -0.27
CA GLY A 138 -7.26 -9.91 0.66
C GLY A 138 -8.51 -10.49 -0.01
N LYS A 139 -9.65 -10.43 0.67
CA LYS A 139 -10.92 -10.99 0.19
C LYS A 139 -11.98 -9.93 0.02
N GLY A 140 -12.75 -10.06 -1.06
CA GLY A 140 -13.94 -9.28 -1.29
C GLY A 140 -13.65 -7.90 -1.87
N LYS A 141 -14.69 -7.13 -2.04
CA LYS A 141 -14.63 -5.81 -2.67
C LYS A 141 -14.01 -4.78 -1.75
N ASN A 142 -12.96 -4.11 -2.22
CA ASN A 142 -12.39 -2.94 -1.58
C ASN A 142 -12.92 -1.67 -2.25
N LEU A 143 -13.39 -0.71 -1.45
CA LEU A 143 -13.98 0.54 -1.93
C LEU A 143 -12.99 1.71 -1.98
N GLY A 144 -11.81 1.53 -1.41
CA GLY A 144 -10.75 2.54 -1.43
C GLY A 144 -10.02 2.63 -2.78
N ASP A 145 -9.18 3.64 -2.87
CA ASP A 145 -8.33 3.91 -4.04
C ASP A 145 -6.87 3.61 -3.72
N ILE A 146 -6.06 3.42 -4.74
CA ILE A 146 -4.60 3.29 -4.61
C ILE A 146 -3.87 4.21 -5.59
N SER A 147 -2.75 4.73 -5.13
CA SER A 147 -1.81 5.52 -5.92
C SER A 147 -0.43 4.85 -5.86
N VAL A 148 0.09 4.44 -7.00
CA VAL A 148 1.36 3.71 -7.11
C VAL A 148 2.43 4.64 -7.65
N GLY A 149 3.33 5.08 -6.76
CA GLY A 149 4.39 6.03 -7.10
C GLY A 149 5.73 5.38 -7.37
N ASP A 150 5.96 4.14 -6.93
CA ASP A 150 7.22 3.44 -7.12
C ASP A 150 7.04 1.93 -6.92
N GLY A 151 7.91 1.15 -7.54
CA GLY A 151 7.91 -0.30 -7.43
C GLY A 151 6.70 -0.96 -8.07
N THR A 152 6.28 -2.08 -7.52
CA THR A 152 5.24 -2.92 -8.10
C THR A 152 4.08 -3.11 -7.14
N VAL A 153 2.87 -3.04 -7.66
CA VAL A 153 1.64 -3.48 -7.00
C VAL A 153 1.02 -4.57 -7.84
N ILE A 154 0.81 -5.73 -7.24
CA ILE A 154 0.10 -6.85 -7.87
C ILE A 154 -1.32 -6.87 -7.31
N LEU A 155 -2.31 -6.73 -8.17
CA LEU A 155 -3.71 -6.79 -7.79
C LEU A 155 -4.21 -8.22 -7.96
N ASP A 156 -4.38 -8.91 -6.84
CA ASP A 156 -4.80 -10.32 -6.75
C ASP A 156 -5.81 -10.54 -5.62
N GLN A 157 -6.75 -9.62 -5.50
CA GLN A 157 -7.82 -9.71 -4.53
C GLN A 157 -8.64 -10.97 -4.77
N LYS A 158 -8.95 -11.70 -3.70
CA LYS A 158 -9.71 -12.94 -3.76
C LYS A 158 -11.20 -12.66 -3.70
N ALA A 159 -11.97 -13.52 -4.35
CA ALA A 159 -13.42 -13.39 -4.37
C ALA A 159 -14.03 -13.70 -3.00
N GLU A 160 -15.00 -12.88 -2.63
CA GLU A 160 -15.96 -13.13 -1.55
C GLU A 160 -17.33 -12.72 -2.07
N ASN A 161 -18.30 -13.64 -2.06
CA ASN A 161 -19.61 -13.43 -2.69
C ASN A 161 -19.50 -12.95 -4.14
N ASP A 162 -18.63 -13.58 -4.92
CA ASP A 162 -18.34 -13.26 -6.33
C ASP A 162 -17.74 -11.85 -6.58
N GLN A 163 -17.31 -11.17 -5.54
CA GLN A 163 -16.68 -9.86 -5.64
C GLN A 163 -15.20 -9.93 -5.27
N GLN A 164 -14.35 -9.39 -6.12
CA GLN A 164 -12.90 -9.41 -5.97
C GLN A 164 -12.22 -8.11 -6.43
N GLN A 165 -12.94 -7.01 -6.42
CA GLN A 165 -12.36 -5.71 -6.74
C GLN A 165 -11.28 -5.33 -5.72
N ALA A 166 -10.04 -5.18 -6.20
CA ALA A 166 -8.93 -4.80 -5.33
C ALA A 166 -9.01 -3.34 -4.89
N PHE A 167 -9.38 -2.45 -5.80
CA PHE A 167 -9.60 -1.02 -5.54
C PHE A 167 -10.68 -0.46 -6.45
N ASN A 168 -11.33 0.61 -5.98
CA ASN A 168 -12.28 1.37 -6.79
C ASN A 168 -11.57 2.15 -7.91
N GLN A 169 -10.41 2.74 -7.61
CA GLN A 169 -9.61 3.51 -8.56
C GLN A 169 -8.13 3.19 -8.37
N VAL A 170 -7.40 3.09 -9.48
CA VAL A 170 -5.97 2.81 -9.49
C VAL A 170 -5.25 3.89 -10.26
N GLY A 171 -4.37 4.63 -9.59
CA GLY A 171 -3.49 5.62 -10.20
C GLY A 171 -2.06 5.12 -10.27
N ILE A 172 -1.46 5.15 -11.45
CA ILE A 172 -0.04 4.87 -11.65
C ILE A 172 0.62 6.23 -11.85
N THR A 173 1.17 6.79 -10.76
CA THR A 173 1.43 8.22 -10.66
C THR A 173 2.85 8.64 -11.00
N SER A 174 3.71 7.70 -11.32
CA SER A 174 5.07 8.01 -11.80
C SER A 174 5.58 6.96 -12.78
N GLY A 175 6.60 7.32 -13.56
CA GLY A 175 7.24 6.41 -14.50
C GLY A 175 7.92 5.20 -13.85
N ARG A 176 8.09 5.21 -12.53
CA ARG A 176 8.68 4.11 -11.76
C ARG A 176 7.65 3.14 -11.18
N GLY A 177 6.37 3.43 -11.32
CA GLY A 177 5.30 2.59 -10.80
C GLY A 177 4.84 1.54 -11.82
N THR A 178 4.56 0.34 -11.34
CA THR A 178 4.01 -0.76 -12.12
C THR A 178 2.84 -1.39 -11.39
N VAL A 179 1.74 -1.60 -12.10
CA VAL A 179 0.60 -2.37 -11.61
C VAL A 179 0.43 -3.61 -12.47
N VAL A 180 0.33 -4.77 -11.83
CA VAL A 180 0.12 -6.07 -12.46
C VAL A 180 -1.27 -6.59 -12.09
N LEU A 181 -2.02 -7.07 -13.06
CA LEU A 181 -3.36 -7.62 -12.86
C LEU A 181 -3.31 -9.15 -12.82
N ALA A 182 -3.71 -9.76 -11.72
CA ALA A 182 -3.84 -11.21 -11.65
C ALA A 182 -5.05 -11.72 -12.45
N ASN A 183 -6.13 -10.92 -12.53
CA ASN A 183 -7.30 -11.18 -13.37
C ASN A 183 -7.98 -9.86 -13.78
N ASP A 184 -9.00 -9.97 -14.60
CA ASP A 184 -9.70 -8.82 -15.19
C ASP A 184 -10.76 -8.18 -14.27
N LYS A 185 -10.95 -8.69 -13.06
CA LYS A 185 -11.98 -8.22 -12.13
C LYS A 185 -11.43 -7.35 -10.99
N GLN A 186 -10.15 -7.06 -11.01
CA GLN A 186 -9.46 -6.35 -9.92
C GLN A 186 -9.81 -4.87 -9.84
N VAL A 187 -10.07 -4.25 -10.97
CA VAL A 187 -10.43 -2.84 -11.07
C VAL A 187 -11.23 -2.61 -12.35
N ASN A 188 -12.20 -1.69 -12.29
CA ASN A 188 -12.83 -1.21 -13.52
C ASN A 188 -11.76 -0.53 -14.39
N PRO A 189 -11.53 -0.97 -15.64
CA PRO A 189 -10.51 -0.37 -16.49
C PRO A 189 -10.65 1.14 -16.67
N ASN A 190 -11.88 1.66 -16.68
CA ASN A 190 -12.13 3.11 -16.78
C ASN A 190 -11.77 3.88 -15.51
N LYS A 191 -11.41 3.19 -14.45
CA LYS A 191 -10.93 3.76 -13.16
C LYS A 191 -9.41 3.62 -13.00
N ILE A 192 -8.71 3.27 -14.06
CA ILE A 192 -7.24 3.28 -14.11
C ILE A 192 -6.81 4.58 -14.76
N TYR A 193 -5.90 5.30 -14.12
CA TYR A 193 -5.32 6.52 -14.70
C TYR A 193 -3.81 6.52 -14.54
N PHE A 194 -3.14 7.21 -15.47
CA PHE A 194 -1.70 7.45 -15.41
C PHE A 194 -1.46 8.90 -15.01
N GLY A 195 -0.52 9.09 -14.09
CA GLY A 195 -0.09 10.41 -13.68
C GLY A 195 1.04 10.95 -14.55
N PHE A 196 1.66 12.01 -14.07
CA PHE A 196 2.77 12.65 -14.75
C PHE A 196 3.96 11.68 -14.93
N ARG A 197 4.53 11.66 -16.13
CA ARG A 197 5.61 10.75 -16.57
C ARG A 197 5.23 9.28 -16.67
N GLY A 198 3.94 8.98 -16.68
CA GLY A 198 3.46 7.67 -17.06
C GLY A 198 3.46 6.66 -15.94
N GLY A 199 4.07 5.56 -16.21
CA GLY A 199 4.03 4.33 -15.41
C GLY A 199 3.66 3.15 -16.29
N ARG A 200 3.48 2.00 -15.66
CA ARG A 200 3.28 0.77 -16.40
C ARG A 200 2.11 -0.03 -15.84
N LEU A 201 1.17 -0.38 -16.73
CA LEU A 201 0.12 -1.37 -16.45
C LEU A 201 0.50 -2.67 -17.16
N ASP A 202 0.70 -3.72 -16.40
CA ASP A 202 0.95 -5.07 -16.92
C ASP A 202 -0.36 -5.86 -16.92
N LEU A 203 -0.85 -6.18 -18.10
CA LEU A 203 -2.09 -6.91 -18.29
C LEU A 203 -2.00 -8.38 -17.84
N ASN A 204 -0.79 -8.92 -17.78
CA ASN A 204 -0.52 -10.27 -17.31
C ASN A 204 -1.45 -11.33 -17.94
N GLY A 205 -1.62 -11.25 -19.26
CA GLY A 205 -2.44 -12.20 -20.01
C GLY A 205 -3.95 -11.96 -19.95
N ASN A 206 -4.40 -10.87 -19.34
CA ASN A 206 -5.82 -10.57 -19.22
C ASN A 206 -6.35 -9.73 -20.39
N ALA A 207 -7.64 -9.80 -20.62
CA ALA A 207 -8.35 -8.96 -21.55
C ALA A 207 -9.07 -7.83 -20.81
N LEU A 208 -8.85 -6.59 -21.24
CA LEU A 208 -9.51 -5.41 -20.67
C LEU A 208 -10.22 -4.61 -21.75
N SER A 209 -11.38 -4.08 -21.38
CA SER A 209 -12.14 -3.16 -22.20
C SER A 209 -12.18 -1.78 -21.57
N PHE A 210 -11.75 -0.79 -22.31
CA PHE A 210 -11.74 0.60 -21.91
C PHE A 210 -12.77 1.38 -22.73
N SER A 211 -13.56 2.24 -22.09
CA SER A 211 -14.31 3.27 -22.81
C SER A 211 -13.35 4.38 -23.28
N TYR A 212 -12.36 4.68 -22.45
CA TYR A 212 -11.27 5.61 -22.76
C TYR A 212 -10.07 5.27 -21.85
N ILE A 213 -8.87 5.73 -22.23
CA ILE A 213 -7.67 5.59 -21.41
C ILE A 213 -7.35 6.98 -20.85
N GLN A 214 -7.36 7.08 -19.53
CA GLN A 214 -6.97 8.28 -18.83
C GLN A 214 -5.45 8.36 -18.77
N ASN A 215 -4.90 9.23 -19.57
CA ASN A 215 -3.46 9.38 -19.68
C ASN A 215 -3.08 10.85 -19.64
N ALA A 216 -2.10 11.17 -18.85
CA ALA A 216 -1.58 12.52 -18.72
C ALA A 216 -0.25 12.71 -19.47
N ASP A 217 0.42 11.66 -19.93
CA ASP A 217 1.78 11.78 -20.45
C ASP A 217 2.17 10.63 -21.39
N ASP A 218 3.14 10.92 -22.28
CA ASP A 218 3.70 9.98 -23.26
C ASP A 218 4.49 8.83 -22.62
N GLY A 219 4.85 8.93 -21.34
CA GLY A 219 5.57 7.88 -20.60
C GLY A 219 4.72 6.68 -20.18
N ALA A 220 3.39 6.77 -20.28
CA ALA A 220 2.49 5.69 -19.89
C ALA A 220 2.62 4.48 -20.81
N LYS A 221 2.69 3.29 -20.21
CA LYS A 221 2.83 2.03 -20.96
C LYS A 221 1.82 1.00 -20.47
N ILE A 222 1.23 0.31 -21.45
CA ILE A 222 0.43 -0.89 -21.22
C ILE A 222 1.19 -2.05 -21.84
N VAL A 223 1.53 -3.05 -21.03
CA VAL A 223 2.39 -4.16 -21.43
C VAL A 223 1.73 -5.51 -21.09
N ASN A 224 2.26 -6.58 -21.63
CA ASN A 224 1.93 -7.94 -21.24
C ASN A 224 3.21 -8.72 -21.02
N HIS A 225 3.57 -8.93 -19.77
CA HIS A 225 4.74 -9.71 -19.39
C HIS A 225 4.43 -11.19 -19.15
N ASN A 226 3.19 -11.63 -19.35
CA ASN A 226 2.85 -13.04 -19.28
C ASN A 226 3.29 -13.75 -20.56
N ARG A 227 4.27 -14.65 -20.43
CA ARG A 227 4.82 -15.41 -21.55
C ARG A 227 3.92 -16.52 -22.04
N ASN A 228 2.94 -16.94 -21.24
CA ASN A 228 2.08 -18.09 -21.51
C ASN A 228 0.67 -17.71 -21.95
N GLN A 229 0.28 -16.46 -21.79
CA GLN A 229 -1.06 -15.97 -22.11
C GLN A 229 -1.01 -14.69 -22.92
N THR A 230 -1.86 -14.61 -23.92
CA THR A 230 -2.06 -13.41 -24.70
C THR A 230 -2.98 -12.46 -23.95
N ALA A 231 -2.59 -11.19 -23.88
CA ALA A 231 -3.46 -10.12 -23.38
C ALA A 231 -4.15 -9.41 -24.54
N SER A 232 -5.29 -8.80 -24.26
CA SER A 232 -5.99 -7.98 -25.24
C SER A 232 -6.54 -6.70 -24.61
N ILE A 233 -6.62 -5.67 -25.44
CA ILE A 233 -7.23 -4.38 -25.10
C ILE A 233 -8.32 -4.09 -26.12
N THR A 234 -9.50 -3.77 -25.62
CA THR A 234 -10.60 -3.23 -26.43
C THR A 234 -10.86 -1.80 -26.01
N ILE A 235 -10.91 -0.88 -26.96
CA ILE A 235 -11.23 0.53 -26.73
C ILE A 235 -12.57 0.81 -27.39
N GLY A 236 -13.50 1.43 -26.64
CA GLY A 236 -14.84 1.74 -27.13
C GLY A 236 -14.83 2.70 -28.33
N LYS A 237 -15.84 2.59 -29.18
CA LYS A 237 -15.93 3.35 -30.45
C LYS A 237 -16.28 4.84 -30.28
N ASP A 238 -16.61 5.26 -29.07
CA ASP A 238 -17.05 6.64 -28.79
C ASP A 238 -15.90 7.59 -28.44
N LEU A 239 -14.68 7.14 -28.69
CA LEU A 239 -13.49 7.98 -28.63
C LEU A 239 -13.27 8.64 -29.99
N ALA A 240 -14.18 9.49 -30.32
CA ALA A 240 -13.98 10.39 -31.46
C ALA A 240 -13.36 11.70 -30.97
#